data_efde1dc86bd7d421016e639a69984c48
#
_entry.id   efde1dc86bd7d421016e639a69984c48
#
_cell.length_a   1.000
_cell.length_b   1.000
_cell.length_c   1.000
_cell.angle_alpha   90.00
_cell.angle_beta   90.00
_cell.angle_gamma   90.00
#
_symmetry.space_group_name_H-M   'P 1'
#
loop_
_entity.id
_entity.type
_entity.pdbx_description
1 polymer ?
#
loop_
_entity_poly.entity_id
_entity_poly.type
_entity_poly.pdbx_seq_one_letter_code
_entity_poly.pdbx_strand_id
1 'polypeptide(L)'
;MKMIDLKNRAMAAEEKESVLGLADTGSHACYMIYGVVGPGETGRLINPGKGHEEIVLAAKGVFELSGAVKGRLEEGCAFHCAGDTSIFIENTGNRDAVYIISGGHSENGHHDH
;
A
#
# COMPACT_ATOMS: atom_id res chain seq x y z
N MET A 1 -1.35 -3.95 -25.00
CA MET A 1 -1.14 -3.72 -23.56
C MET A 1 -1.36 -2.26 -23.25
N LYS A 2 -2.09 -1.99 -22.19
CA LYS A 2 -2.37 -0.63 -21.76
C LYS A 2 -1.55 -0.29 -20.53
N MET A 3 -0.87 0.84 -20.57
CA MET A 3 -0.14 1.35 -19.40
C MET A 3 -1.04 2.29 -18.62
N ILE A 4 -0.99 2.19 -17.30
CA ILE A 4 -1.81 3.00 -16.40
C ILE A 4 -0.90 3.94 -15.61
N ASP A 5 -1.24 5.23 -15.63
CA ASP A 5 -0.49 6.24 -14.88
C ASP A 5 -1.05 6.36 -13.47
N LEU A 6 -0.54 5.52 -12.57
CA LEU A 6 -1.01 5.48 -11.19
C LEU A 6 -0.69 6.76 -10.43
N LYS A 7 0.45 7.37 -10.71
CA LYS A 7 0.84 8.59 -10.03
C LYS A 7 -0.16 9.71 -10.29
N ASN A 8 -0.50 9.94 -11.55
CA ASN A 8 -1.46 11.00 -11.89
C ASN A 8 -2.86 10.69 -11.38
N ARG A 9 -3.25 9.41 -11.39
CA ARG A 9 -4.52 9.01 -10.78
C ARG A 9 -4.55 9.32 -9.28
N ALA A 10 -3.46 8.99 -8.57
CA ALA A 10 -3.38 9.24 -7.14
C ALA A 10 -3.43 10.75 -6.84
N MET A 11 -2.68 11.53 -7.62
CA MET A 11 -2.64 12.97 -7.41
C MET A 11 -3.99 13.64 -7.68
N ALA A 12 -4.79 13.09 -8.57
CA ALA A 12 -6.13 13.59 -8.88
C ALA A 12 -7.18 13.10 -7.88
N ALA A 13 -6.92 12.02 -7.15
CA ALA A 13 -7.87 11.46 -6.21
C ALA A 13 -7.86 12.26 -4.91
N GLU A 14 -9.03 12.34 -4.26
CA GLU A 14 -9.17 13.05 -3.00
C GLU A 14 -8.29 12.45 -1.91
N GLU A 15 -8.28 11.11 -1.81
CA GLU A 15 -7.47 10.39 -0.84
C GLU A 15 -6.00 10.22 -1.24
N LYS A 16 -5.61 10.74 -2.40
CA LYS A 16 -4.24 10.65 -2.92
C LYS A 16 -3.73 9.21 -3.03
N GLU A 17 -4.61 8.33 -3.47
CA GLU A 17 -4.30 6.91 -3.64
C GLU A 17 -5.00 6.38 -4.88
N SER A 18 -4.34 5.50 -5.62
CA SER A 18 -4.94 4.86 -6.78
C SER A 18 -4.65 3.37 -6.76
N VAL A 19 -5.58 2.59 -7.28
CA VAL A 19 -5.49 1.14 -7.35
C VAL A 19 -5.47 0.70 -8.80
N LEU A 20 -4.49 -0.13 -9.13
CA LEU A 20 -4.48 -0.90 -10.37
C LEU A 20 -4.98 -2.28 -10.02
N GLY A 21 -6.21 -2.58 -10.38
CA GLY A 21 -6.86 -3.81 -9.95
C GLY A 21 -7.81 -4.37 -10.96
N LEU A 22 -8.81 -5.08 -10.47
CA LEU A 22 -9.77 -5.81 -11.30
C LEU A 22 -10.38 -4.96 -12.42
N ALA A 23 -10.76 -3.72 -12.12
CA ALA A 23 -11.38 -2.84 -13.11
C ALA A 23 -10.44 -2.53 -14.29
N ASP A 24 -9.15 -2.56 -14.06
CA ASP A 24 -8.14 -2.28 -15.09
C ASP A 24 -7.68 -3.54 -15.79
N THR A 25 -7.51 -4.63 -15.07
CA THR A 25 -6.82 -5.84 -15.55
C THR A 25 -7.77 -6.99 -15.88
N GLY A 26 -8.96 -6.98 -15.31
CA GLY A 26 -9.89 -8.12 -15.42
C GLY A 26 -9.46 -9.31 -14.54
N SER A 27 -8.51 -9.11 -13.66
CA SER A 27 -7.96 -10.17 -12.81
C SER A 27 -8.17 -9.89 -11.34
N HIS A 28 -8.51 -10.93 -10.58
CA HIS A 28 -8.56 -10.90 -9.11
C HIS A 28 -7.25 -11.32 -8.46
N ALA A 29 -6.29 -11.83 -9.24
CA ALA A 29 -5.11 -12.47 -8.68
C ALA A 29 -4.20 -11.50 -7.92
N CYS A 30 -4.05 -10.30 -8.45
CA CYS A 30 -3.18 -9.32 -7.82
C CYS A 30 -3.66 -7.89 -8.11
N TYR A 31 -3.17 -6.98 -7.30
CA TYR A 31 -3.41 -5.55 -7.49
C TYR A 31 -2.20 -4.77 -7.00
N MET A 32 -2.15 -3.51 -7.40
CA MET A 32 -1.10 -2.60 -6.95
C MET A 32 -1.76 -1.29 -6.52
N ILE A 33 -1.27 -0.73 -5.43
CA ILE A 33 -1.73 0.56 -4.93
C ILE A 33 -0.56 1.53 -4.95
N TYR A 34 -0.82 2.72 -5.43
CA TYR A 34 0.12 3.84 -5.42
C TYR A 34 -0.48 4.91 -4.51
N GLY A 35 0.21 5.26 -3.45
CA GLY A 35 -0.29 6.24 -2.50
C GLY A 35 0.69 7.36 -2.25
N VAL A 36 0.16 8.58 -2.12
CA VAL A 36 0.95 9.76 -1.80
C VAL A 36 0.51 10.26 -0.44
N VAL A 37 1.46 10.44 0.47
CA VAL A 37 1.21 10.92 1.82
C VAL A 37 1.86 12.28 1.95
N GLY A 38 1.07 13.30 2.19
CA GLY A 38 1.55 14.67 2.28
C GLY A 38 2.40 14.92 3.52
N PRO A 39 3.16 16.04 3.52
CA PRO A 39 3.99 16.38 4.68
C PRO A 39 3.13 16.52 5.93
N GLY A 40 3.51 15.84 7.00
CA GLY A 40 2.79 15.89 8.27
C GLY A 40 1.50 15.09 8.31
N GLU A 41 1.12 14.43 7.24
CA GLU A 41 -0.10 13.62 7.21
C GLU A 41 0.06 12.40 8.11
N THR A 42 -0.98 12.12 8.90
CA THR A 42 -1.01 11.01 9.85
C THR A 42 -2.25 10.16 9.62
N GLY A 43 -2.23 8.94 10.15
CA GLY A 43 -3.42 8.10 10.20
C GLY A 43 -3.84 7.48 8.89
N ARG A 44 -2.97 7.44 7.89
CA ARG A 44 -3.28 6.72 6.65
C ARG A 44 -3.30 5.23 6.94
N LEU A 45 -4.44 4.60 6.73
CA LEU A 45 -4.64 3.19 7.07
C LEU A 45 -4.17 2.27 5.95
N ILE A 46 -3.44 1.22 6.32
CA ILE A 46 -3.17 0.07 5.48
C ILE A 46 -3.80 -1.13 6.17
N ASN A 47 -4.72 -1.78 5.48
CA ASN A 47 -5.39 -2.99 5.96
C ASN A 47 -5.70 -3.85 4.74
N PRO A 48 -4.98 -4.97 4.56
CA PRO A 48 -5.21 -5.84 3.40
C PRO A 48 -6.65 -6.37 3.35
N GLY A 49 -7.21 -6.65 4.52
CA GLY A 49 -8.52 -7.25 4.63
C GLY A 49 -8.45 -8.77 4.62
N LYS A 50 -9.52 -9.38 5.10
CA LYS A 50 -9.62 -10.84 5.17
C LYS A 50 -9.45 -11.46 3.79
N GLY A 51 -8.59 -12.44 3.69
CA GLY A 51 -8.33 -13.15 2.44
C GLY A 51 -7.30 -12.50 1.53
N HIS A 52 -6.69 -11.41 1.98
CA HIS A 52 -5.67 -10.69 1.21
C HIS A 52 -4.39 -10.56 1.99
N GLU A 53 -3.30 -10.38 1.25
CA GLU A 53 -2.02 -10.02 1.84
C GLU A 53 -1.30 -9.02 0.95
N GLU A 54 -0.44 -8.23 1.55
CA GLU A 54 0.20 -7.12 0.89
C GLU A 54 1.66 -6.98 1.28
N ILE A 55 2.43 -6.46 0.33
CA ILE A 55 3.79 -6.01 0.58
C ILE A 55 3.77 -4.50 0.37
N VAL A 56 4.25 -3.77 1.36
CA VAL A 56 4.25 -2.30 1.36
C VAL A 56 5.69 -1.81 1.23
N LEU A 57 5.94 -1.02 0.20
CA LEU A 57 7.26 -0.47 -0.11
C LEU A 57 7.25 1.04 0.08
N ALA A 58 8.23 1.58 0.81
CA ALA A 58 8.48 3.01 0.81
C ALA A 58 9.25 3.35 -0.46
N ALA A 59 8.53 3.84 -1.47
CA ALA A 59 9.14 4.14 -2.77
C ALA A 59 9.83 5.50 -2.76
N LYS A 60 9.34 6.42 -1.93
CA LYS A 60 9.93 7.76 -1.80
C LYS A 60 9.65 8.27 -0.38
N GLY A 61 10.69 8.73 0.28
CA GLY A 61 10.58 9.24 1.64
C GLY A 61 10.54 8.14 2.69
N VAL A 62 10.27 8.54 3.92
CA VAL A 62 10.32 7.68 5.08
C VAL A 62 8.99 7.77 5.81
N PHE A 63 8.50 6.64 6.30
CA PHE A 63 7.24 6.58 7.04
C PHE A 63 7.47 6.10 8.47
N GLU A 64 6.69 6.65 9.39
CA GLU A 64 6.56 6.10 10.73
C GLU A 64 5.33 5.17 10.75
N LEU A 65 5.52 3.98 11.25
CA LEU A 65 4.47 2.97 11.32
C LEU A 65 3.95 2.84 12.74
N SER A 66 2.64 2.62 12.86
CA SER A 66 2.00 2.33 14.13
C SER A 66 0.85 1.34 13.91
N GLY A 67 0.27 0.89 15.00
CA GLY A 67 -0.74 -0.15 14.96
C GLY A 67 -0.10 -1.52 15.11
N ALA A 68 -0.47 -2.44 14.22
CA ALA A 68 0.02 -3.81 14.31
C ALA A 68 1.52 -3.93 14.06
N VAL A 69 2.11 -2.99 13.32
CA VAL A 69 3.55 -2.92 13.08
C VAL A 69 4.02 -1.56 13.55
N LYS A 70 5.11 -1.52 14.27
CA LYS A 70 5.69 -0.27 14.76
C LYS A 70 7.12 -0.14 14.26
N GLY A 71 7.50 1.08 13.96
CA GLY A 71 8.86 1.39 13.57
C GLY A 71 8.92 2.35 12.41
N ARG A 72 10.11 2.45 11.86
CA ARG A 72 10.40 3.36 10.78
C ARG A 72 10.63 2.58 9.50
N LEU A 73 9.87 2.93 8.47
CA LEU A 73 10.05 2.34 7.15
C LEU A 73 10.89 3.28 6.30
N GLU A 74 12.14 2.92 6.13
CA GLU A 74 13.09 3.72 5.34
C GLU A 74 12.80 3.59 3.85
N GLU A 75 13.17 4.62 3.09
CA GLU A 75 13.03 4.59 1.64
C GLU A 75 13.74 3.37 1.06
N GLY A 76 13.05 2.65 0.19
CA GLY A 76 13.56 1.43 -0.42
C GLY A 76 13.32 0.17 0.40
N CYS A 77 12.79 0.30 1.62
CA CYS A 77 12.47 -0.85 2.46
C CYS A 77 11.01 -1.22 2.35
N ALA A 78 10.70 -2.48 2.66
CA ALA A 78 9.34 -3.00 2.53
C ALA A 78 9.03 -3.94 3.69
N PHE A 79 7.73 -4.12 3.96
CA PHE A 79 7.26 -5.11 4.92
C PHE A 79 6.02 -5.82 4.37
N HIS A 80 5.74 -6.98 4.95
CA HIS A 80 4.59 -7.82 4.58
C HIS A 80 3.52 -7.76 5.66
N CYS A 81 2.27 -7.72 5.25
CA CYS A 81 1.13 -7.81 6.17
C CYS A 81 0.01 -8.60 5.51
N ALA A 82 -0.85 -9.18 6.33
CA ALA A 82 -1.90 -10.06 5.83
C ALA A 82 -3.15 -9.97 6.70
N GLY A 83 -4.29 -10.23 6.06
CA GLY A 83 -5.56 -10.33 6.75
C GLY A 83 -6.05 -9.01 7.32
N ASP A 84 -6.91 -9.11 8.31
CA ASP A 84 -7.52 -7.94 8.96
C ASP A 84 -6.54 -7.36 9.99
N THR A 85 -5.49 -6.78 9.48
CA THR A 85 -4.40 -6.18 10.25
C THR A 85 -4.36 -4.70 9.92
N SER A 86 -4.47 -3.85 10.93
CA SER A 86 -4.46 -2.39 10.73
C SER A 86 -3.10 -1.82 11.06
N ILE A 87 -2.52 -1.17 10.06
CA ILE A 87 -1.25 -0.47 10.18
C ILE A 87 -1.50 0.97 9.75
N PHE A 88 -1.01 1.91 10.52
CA PHE A 88 -1.15 3.33 10.18
C PHE A 88 0.21 3.86 9.79
N ILE A 89 0.23 4.66 8.73
CA ILE A 89 1.47 5.28 8.26
C ILE A 89 1.38 6.78 8.37
N GLU A 90 2.51 7.37 8.68
CA GLU A 90 2.64 8.79 8.87
C GLU A 90 3.86 9.29 8.12
N ASN A 91 3.71 10.44 7.46
CA ASN A 91 4.84 11.14 6.85
C ASN A 91 5.25 12.29 7.77
N THR A 92 6.36 12.12 8.48
CA THR A 92 6.88 13.14 9.40
C THR A 92 7.80 14.14 8.71
N GLY A 93 8.05 13.97 7.41
CA GLY A 93 8.92 14.85 6.65
C GLY A 93 8.20 16.10 6.16
N ASN A 94 8.92 16.87 5.36
CA ASN A 94 8.42 18.14 4.82
C ASN A 94 8.14 18.08 3.31
N ARG A 95 8.13 16.89 2.73
CA ARG A 95 7.81 16.63 1.32
C ARG A 95 6.83 15.48 1.22
N ASP A 96 6.18 15.36 0.07
CA ASP A 96 5.35 14.20 -0.21
C ASP A 96 6.20 12.93 -0.15
N ALA A 97 5.63 11.90 0.44
CA ALA A 97 6.21 10.56 0.43
C ALA A 97 5.29 9.63 -0.36
N VAL A 98 5.86 8.58 -0.91
CA VAL A 98 5.14 7.66 -1.79
C VAL A 98 5.33 6.23 -1.30
N TYR A 99 4.22 5.50 -1.16
CA TYR A 99 4.29 4.07 -0.95
C TYR A 99 3.67 3.34 -2.13
N ILE A 100 4.15 2.12 -2.35
CA ILE A 100 3.60 1.22 -3.34
C ILE A 100 3.24 -0.06 -2.60
N ILE A 101 2.02 -0.55 -2.83
CA ILE A 101 1.56 -1.80 -2.26
C ILE A 101 1.34 -2.79 -3.38
N SER A 102 1.90 -3.98 -3.22
CA SER A 102 1.64 -5.12 -4.08
C SER A 102 0.79 -6.09 -3.28
N GLY A 103 -0.38 -6.43 -3.77
CA GLY A 103 -1.31 -7.25 -3.02
C GLY A 103 -1.93 -8.34 -3.84
N GLY A 104 -2.55 -9.29 -3.15
CA GLY A 104 -3.22 -10.40 -3.77
C GLY A 104 -3.95 -11.24 -2.74
N HIS A 105 -4.45 -12.39 -3.20
CA HIS A 105 -5.14 -13.32 -2.34
C HIS A 105 -4.16 -14.09 -1.46
N SER A 106 -4.55 -14.25 -0.20
CA SER A 106 -3.79 -15.09 0.72
C SER A 106 -3.92 -16.55 0.34
N GLU A 107 -2.87 -17.32 0.62
CA GLU A 107 -2.94 -18.76 0.55
C GLU A 107 -3.90 -19.24 1.63
N ASN A 108 -4.71 -20.26 1.28
CA ASN A 108 -5.56 -20.90 2.24
C ASN A 108 -4.79 -21.94 3.02
N GLY A 109 -5.18 -22.17 4.28
CA GLY A 109 -4.52 -23.15 5.11
C GLY A 109 -4.62 -24.59 4.60
N HIS A 110 -5.41 -24.83 3.58
CA HIS A 110 -5.53 -26.16 2.98
C HIS A 110 -4.63 -26.34 1.77
N HIS A 111 -3.72 -25.43 1.54
CA HIS A 111 -2.73 -25.62 0.49
C HIS A 111 -1.84 -26.79 0.80
N ASP A 112 -1.76 -27.66 -0.16
CA ASP A 112 -0.92 -28.83 -0.06
C ASP A 112 0.45 -28.53 -0.66
N HIS A 113 1.42 -28.63 0.10
CA HIS A 113 2.78 -28.41 -0.34
C HIS A 113 3.64 -29.60 0.00
#